data_95244d4cb40e60e7453ea21195c18433
#
_entry.id   95244d4cb40e60e7453ea21195c18433
#
_cell.length_a   1.000
_cell.length_b   1.000
_cell.length_c   1.000
_cell.angle_alpha   90.00
_cell.angle_beta   90.00
_cell.angle_gamma   90.00
#
_symmetry.space_group_name_H-M   'P 1'
#
loop_
_entity.id
_entity.type
_entity.pdbx_description
1 polymer ?
#
loop_
_entity_poly.entity_id
_entity_poly.type
_entity_poly.pdbx_seq_one_letter_code
_entity_poly.pdbx_strand_id
1 'polypeptide(L)' 'MQNSHMVANISMEADALRVLHRVVAEAYDTWPGGDANEQACLLQMKNQLYAALMDHLFHSGSI' A
#
# COMPACT_ATOMS: atom_id res chain seq x y z
N MET A 1 17.84 -6.73 16.62
CA MET A 1 17.53 -6.42 16.13
C MET A 1 17.08 -5.87 15.45
N GLN A 2 16.77 -5.72 15.38
CA GLN A 2 16.33 -5.34 14.71
C GLN A 2 16.04 -4.59 13.87
N ASN A 3 15.81 -4.49 13.30
CA ASN A 3 15.61 -3.98 11.95
C ASN A 3 14.21 -3.52 11.72
N SER A 4 13.42 -3.46 12.73
CA SER A 4 12.02 -3.07 12.66
C SER A 4 11.86 -1.63 12.18
N HIS A 5 12.92 -0.86 12.15
CA HIS A 5 12.87 0.54 11.72
C HIS A 5 13.46 0.78 10.35
N MET A 6 13.84 -0.31 9.67
CA MET A 6 14.36 -0.14 8.31
C MET A 6 13.21 0.20 7.36
N VAL A 7 13.48 1.13 6.47
CA VAL A 7 12.50 1.59 5.49
C VAL A 7 13.06 1.41 4.11
N ALA A 8 12.26 0.86 3.22
CA ALA A 8 12.61 0.74 1.80
C ALA A 8 11.80 1.75 1.01
N ASN A 9 12.42 2.36 0.03
CA ASN A 9 11.74 3.30 -0.86
C ASN A 9 11.70 2.73 -2.26
N ILE A 10 10.53 2.80 -2.88
CA ILE A 10 10.29 2.27 -4.21
C ILE A 10 9.63 3.36 -5.05
N SER A 11 10.13 3.53 -6.27
CA SER A 11 9.51 4.45 -7.22
C SER A 11 8.71 3.66 -8.24
N MET A 12 7.50 4.11 -8.55
CA MET A 12 6.70 3.47 -9.58
C MET A 12 5.77 4.50 -10.21
N GLU A 13 5.36 4.19 -11.44
CA GLU A 13 4.44 5.05 -12.16
C GLU A 13 3.03 4.94 -11.59
N ALA A 14 2.21 5.94 -11.89
CA ALA A 14 0.87 6.03 -11.32
C ALA A 14 0.02 4.80 -11.62
N ASP A 15 0.12 4.27 -12.83
CA ASP A 15 -0.67 3.10 -13.19
C ASP A 15 -0.25 1.88 -12.38
N ALA A 16 1.06 1.70 -12.17
CA ALA A 16 1.57 0.62 -11.35
C ALA A 16 1.11 0.78 -9.91
N LEU A 17 1.14 2.00 -9.40
CA LEU A 17 0.70 2.28 -8.04
C LEU A 17 -0.78 1.96 -7.87
N ARG A 18 -1.59 2.31 -8.85
CA ARG A 18 -3.03 2.03 -8.83
C ARG A 18 -3.30 0.54 -8.81
N VAL A 19 -2.58 -0.21 -9.64
CA VAL A 19 -2.73 -1.67 -9.68
C VAL A 19 -2.28 -2.30 -8.37
N LEU A 20 -1.17 -1.85 -7.85
CA LEU A 20 -0.65 -2.39 -6.59
C LEU A 20 -1.63 -2.13 -5.44
N HIS A 21 -2.17 -0.92 -5.37
CA HIS A 21 -3.16 -0.60 -4.35
C HIS A 21 -4.36 -1.53 -4.44
N ARG A 22 -4.87 -1.75 -5.66
CA ARG A 22 -6.02 -2.63 -5.85
C ARG A 22 -5.71 -4.05 -5.39
N VAL A 23 -4.56 -4.57 -5.78
CA VAL A 23 -4.18 -5.94 -5.41
C VAL A 23 -4.05 -6.08 -3.88
N VAL A 24 -3.41 -5.11 -3.25
CA VAL A 24 -3.24 -5.15 -1.79
C VAL A 24 -4.59 -5.03 -1.08
N ALA A 25 -5.45 -4.13 -1.56
CA ALA A 25 -6.78 -3.94 -0.98
C ALA A 25 -7.61 -5.21 -1.10
N GLU A 26 -7.57 -5.87 -2.25
CA GLU A 26 -8.28 -7.14 -2.45
C GLU A 26 -7.73 -8.23 -1.53
N ALA A 27 -6.43 -8.29 -1.40
CA ALA A 27 -5.81 -9.29 -0.52
C ALA A 27 -6.23 -9.07 0.92
N TYR A 28 -6.33 -7.83 1.35
CA TYR A 28 -6.78 -7.52 2.70
C TYR A 28 -8.26 -7.87 2.89
N ASP A 29 -9.10 -7.47 1.93
CA ASP A 29 -10.54 -7.65 2.02
C ASP A 29 -10.95 -9.11 2.00
N THR A 30 -10.17 -9.95 1.31
CA THR A 30 -10.48 -11.38 1.19
C THR A 30 -9.57 -12.24 2.05
N TRP A 31 -8.93 -11.65 3.04
CA TRP A 31 -7.99 -12.36 3.90
C TRP A 31 -8.68 -13.56 4.55
N PRO A 32 -8.17 -14.77 4.31
CA PRO A 32 -8.85 -15.98 4.79
C PRO A 32 -8.55 -16.33 6.25
N GLY A 33 -7.76 -15.52 6.93
CA GLY A 33 -7.29 -15.81 8.26
C GLY A 33 -5.84 -16.26 8.21
N GLY A 34 -5.28 -16.64 9.35
CA GLY A 34 -3.88 -17.05 9.43
C GLY A 34 -3.06 -16.01 10.17
N ASP A 35 -1.96 -15.59 9.58
CA ASP A 35 -1.00 -14.72 10.26
C ASP A 35 -1.56 -13.32 10.46
N ALA A 36 -1.87 -12.96 11.70
CA ALA A 36 -2.41 -11.66 12.03
C ALA A 36 -1.42 -10.53 11.74
N ASN A 37 -0.12 -10.80 11.84
CA ASN A 37 0.89 -9.79 11.52
C ASN A 37 0.89 -9.47 10.04
N GLU A 38 0.69 -10.48 9.21
CA GLU A 38 0.62 -10.27 7.76
C GLU A 38 -0.62 -9.49 7.38
N GLN A 39 -1.75 -9.80 8.03
CA GLN A 39 -2.97 -9.05 7.80
C GLN A 39 -2.80 -7.57 8.17
N ALA A 40 -2.17 -7.30 9.31
CA ALA A 40 -1.92 -5.93 9.73
C ALA A 40 -0.99 -5.21 8.76
N CYS A 41 -0.02 -5.93 8.22
CA CYS A 41 0.90 -5.37 7.22
C CYS A 41 0.14 -5.00 5.95
N LEU A 42 -0.79 -5.84 5.51
CA LEU A 42 -1.60 -5.55 4.33
C LEU A 42 -2.45 -4.30 4.53
N LEU A 43 -3.03 -4.14 5.72
CA LEU A 43 -3.81 -2.95 6.00
C LEU A 43 -2.95 -1.69 5.96
N GLN A 44 -1.77 -1.75 6.55
CA GLN A 44 -0.85 -0.63 6.55
C GLN A 44 -0.41 -0.27 5.13
N MET A 45 -0.10 -1.29 4.33
CA MET A 45 0.27 -1.09 2.92
C MET A 45 -0.87 -0.45 2.15
N LYS A 46 -2.10 -0.96 2.35
CA LYS A 46 -3.27 -0.41 1.68
C LYS A 46 -3.40 1.08 1.97
N ASN A 47 -3.25 1.47 3.23
CA ASN A 47 -3.38 2.87 3.62
C ASN A 47 -2.25 3.73 3.06
N GLN A 48 -1.02 3.23 3.06
CA GLN A 48 0.12 3.95 2.53
C GLN A 48 0.02 4.14 1.02
N LEU A 49 -0.41 3.10 0.31
CA LEU A 49 -0.58 3.17 -1.13
C LEU A 49 -1.71 4.12 -1.50
N TYR A 50 -2.80 4.12 -0.73
CA TYR A 50 -3.89 5.04 -0.96
C TYR A 50 -3.42 6.48 -0.78
N ALA A 51 -2.66 6.74 0.29
CA ALA A 51 -2.13 8.09 0.53
C ALA A 51 -1.22 8.53 -0.60
N ALA A 52 -0.39 7.63 -1.11
CA ALA A 52 0.51 7.95 -2.22
C ALA A 52 -0.28 8.26 -3.50
N LEU A 53 -1.35 7.50 -3.77
CA LEU A 53 -2.22 7.76 -4.92
C LEU A 53 -2.89 9.12 -4.81
N MET A 54 -3.44 9.44 -3.64
CA MET A 54 -4.10 10.71 -3.42
C MET A 54 -3.12 11.87 -3.58
N ASP A 55 -1.91 11.71 -3.05
CA ASP A 55 -0.88 12.72 -3.16
C ASP A 55 -0.51 12.96 -4.62
N HIS A 56 -0.35 11.89 -5.39
CA HIS A 56 -0.05 12.00 -6.81
C HIS A 56 -1.15 12.73 -7.56
N LEU A 57 -2.39 12.32 -7.35
CA LEU A 57 -3.53 12.92 -8.03
C LEU A 57 -3.68 14.39 -7.67
N PHE A 58 -3.46 14.71 -6.42
CA PHE A 58 -3.55 16.10 -5.96
C PHE A 58 -2.49 16.96 -6.64
N HIS A 59 -1.24 16.46 -6.68
CA HIS A 59 -0.15 17.22 -7.28
C HIS A 59 -0.26 17.33 -8.79
N SER A 60 -0.89 16.36 -9.44
CA SER A 60 -1.07 16.38 -10.89
C SER A 60 -2.24 17.25 -11.34
N GLY A 61 -3.03 17.75 -10.39
CA GLY A 61 -4.19 18.55 -10.71
C GLY A 61 -5.39 17.75 -11.20
N SER A 62 -5.40 16.43 -10.95
CA SER A 62 -6.49 15.56 -11.37
C SER A 62 -7.68 15.59 -10.42
N ILE A 63 -7.52 16.24 -9.31
CA ILE A 63 -8.59 16.38 -8.32
C ILE A 63 -8.90 17.84 -8.13
#